data_4eb35ab4b961c3973876fe8695e4476e
#
_entry.id   4eb35ab4b961c3973876fe8695e4476e
#
_cell.length_a   1.000
_cell.length_b   1.000
_cell.length_c   1.000
_cell.angle_alpha   90.00
_cell.angle_beta   90.00
_cell.angle_gamma   90.00
#
_symmetry.space_group_name_H-M   'P 1'
#
loop_
_entity.id
_entity.type
_entity.pdbx_description
1 polymer ?
#
loop_
_entity_poly.entity_id
_entity_poly.type
_entity_poly.pdbx_seq_one_letter_code
_entity_poly.pdbx_strand_id
1 'polypeptide(L)'
;MLGASKIEVALVLVMGVFSAPSFLLMAASGGNADAAQKSAQQATLRPASASSPDIPFSDYDSGAEQLLLELANQSRAQAGAPRLTLDAGMSRAARAHAEQMFAERQLSHQFDGEPSLPQRLAAATSIQLDQEGENVALDFDAEKGHQHLMLSPPHRANLLNPAYNVVGLGVVRSGDRLYIVQDFGHALPNYSPAEVKDKIAAAVLQVRHDTKQPELARRDLSAADAAACSMAQADKLGTSPVHQLAQRYTVLTYTSLHPEALPENASHLLSSLNLHSFSVGTCYSRTETYPTGVYWVVLSLD
;
A
#
# COMPACT_ATOMS: atom_id res chain seq x y z
N MET A 1 8.68 -49.27 0.12
CA MET A 1 8.17 -48.48 1.26
C MET A 1 8.22 -47.03 0.81
N LEU A 2 7.07 -46.50 0.43
CA LEU A 2 6.94 -45.13 -0.05
C LEU A 2 6.86 -44.20 1.16
N GLY A 3 7.90 -43.39 1.35
CA GLY A 3 7.92 -42.35 2.38
C GLY A 3 6.94 -41.23 2.02
N ALA A 4 5.93 -41.02 2.84
CA ALA A 4 5.02 -39.91 2.72
C ALA A 4 5.79 -38.61 2.99
N SER A 5 5.96 -37.78 1.94
CA SER A 5 6.47 -36.43 2.04
C SER A 5 5.49 -35.61 2.88
N LYS A 6 5.93 -35.09 4.01
CA LYS A 6 5.16 -34.16 4.83
C LYS A 6 5.11 -32.84 4.09
N ILE A 7 3.93 -32.47 3.61
CA ILE A 7 3.65 -31.15 3.04
C ILE A 7 3.43 -30.20 4.22
N GLU A 8 4.45 -29.39 4.53
CA GLU A 8 4.29 -28.25 5.45
C GLU A 8 4.11 -26.98 4.61
N VAL A 9 2.85 -26.54 4.47
CA VAL A 9 2.52 -25.23 3.88
C VAL A 9 2.42 -24.26 5.05
N ALA A 10 3.47 -23.48 5.26
CA ALA A 10 3.43 -22.40 6.24
C ALA A 10 2.80 -21.15 5.59
N LEU A 11 1.57 -20.82 6.00
CA LEU A 11 0.89 -19.61 5.61
C LEU A 11 1.27 -18.50 6.59
N VAL A 12 2.08 -17.52 6.18
CA VAL A 12 2.41 -16.35 7.00
C VAL A 12 1.82 -15.12 6.38
N LEU A 13 0.82 -14.58 7.06
CA LEU A 13 0.25 -13.27 6.78
C LEU A 13 1.03 -12.23 7.61
N VAL A 14 1.95 -11.49 7.00
CA VAL A 14 2.54 -10.31 7.65
C VAL A 14 1.55 -9.17 7.49
N MET A 15 0.69 -8.99 8.50
CA MET A 15 -0.15 -7.79 8.60
C MET A 15 0.73 -6.61 8.98
N GLY A 16 0.82 -5.63 8.09
CA GLY A 16 1.22 -4.28 8.48
C GLY A 16 0.27 -3.79 9.58
N VAL A 17 0.83 -3.23 10.64
CA VAL A 17 0.05 -2.74 11.79
C VAL A 17 -0.78 -1.54 11.35
N PHE A 18 -2.04 -1.80 10.94
CA PHE A 18 -3.05 -0.76 10.83
C PHE A 18 -3.61 -0.49 12.22
N SER A 19 -3.29 0.66 12.78
CA SER A 19 -3.93 1.18 13.98
C SER A 19 -5.31 1.73 13.61
N ALA A 20 -6.36 0.90 13.74
CA ALA A 20 -7.73 1.36 13.61
C ALA A 20 -8.28 1.78 14.97
N PRO A 21 -8.97 2.93 15.09
CA PRO A 21 -9.70 3.27 16.30
C PRO A 21 -10.97 2.42 16.42
N SER A 22 -11.15 1.80 17.57
CA SER A 22 -12.35 1.04 17.94
C SER A 22 -13.57 1.95 18.02
N PHE A 23 -14.55 1.76 17.14
CA PHE A 23 -15.90 2.28 17.36
C PHE A 23 -16.82 1.18 17.89
N LEU A 24 -17.45 1.50 19.01
CA LEU A 24 -18.38 0.68 19.79
C LEU A 24 -19.70 0.49 19.01
N LEU A 25 -20.08 -0.75 18.76
CA LEU A 25 -21.33 -1.12 18.10
C LEU A 25 -22.45 -1.21 19.13
N MET A 26 -23.51 -0.40 19.02
CA MET A 26 -24.79 -0.63 19.69
C MET A 26 -25.74 -1.35 18.74
N ALA A 27 -26.22 -2.50 19.18
CA ALA A 27 -27.23 -3.30 18.51
C ALA A 27 -28.62 -2.76 18.77
N ALA A 28 -29.49 -2.72 17.77
CA ALA A 28 -30.93 -2.71 17.92
C ALA A 28 -31.57 -3.70 16.96
N SER A 29 -32.39 -4.55 17.51
CA SER A 29 -33.13 -5.68 16.94
C SER A 29 -34.44 -5.29 16.26
N GLY A 30 -34.82 -6.07 15.24
CA GLY A 30 -36.24 -6.41 15.08
C GLY A 30 -36.88 -6.27 13.71
N GLY A 31 -37.28 -7.40 13.11
CA GLY A 31 -38.59 -7.52 12.54
C GLY A 31 -38.77 -7.86 11.05
N ASN A 32 -38.97 -9.18 10.80
CA ASN A 32 -39.88 -9.87 9.83
C ASN A 32 -40.00 -9.49 8.35
N ALA A 33 -39.68 -10.50 7.58
CA ALA A 33 -40.30 -11.15 6.41
C ALA A 33 -41.54 -10.51 5.72
N ASP A 34 -41.52 -10.42 4.38
CA ASP A 34 -42.41 -11.27 3.55
C ASP A 34 -42.01 -11.26 2.05
N ALA A 35 -42.35 -12.35 1.38
CA ALA A 35 -41.99 -12.71 0.04
C ALA A 35 -42.85 -12.03 -1.04
N ALA A 36 -42.26 -11.73 -2.21
CA ALA A 36 -42.97 -11.87 -3.49
C ALA A 36 -41.99 -11.92 -4.69
N GLN A 37 -41.94 -13.08 -5.34
CA GLN A 37 -41.40 -13.28 -6.70
C GLN A 37 -42.11 -12.42 -7.73
N LYS A 38 -41.38 -11.76 -8.64
CA LYS A 38 -41.82 -11.58 -10.05
C LYS A 38 -40.67 -11.24 -11.01
N SER A 39 -40.55 -12.12 -12.00
CA SER A 39 -40.17 -11.96 -13.42
C SER A 39 -38.89 -11.18 -13.79
N ALA A 40 -37.99 -11.95 -14.38
CA ALA A 40 -36.87 -11.51 -15.22
C ALA A 40 -37.33 -10.62 -16.38
N GLN A 41 -36.72 -9.44 -16.51
CA GLN A 41 -36.58 -8.74 -17.78
C GLN A 41 -35.13 -8.32 -17.91
N GLN A 42 -34.45 -8.93 -18.88
CA GLN A 42 -33.09 -8.56 -19.30
C GLN A 42 -33.12 -7.13 -19.86
N ALA A 43 -32.66 -6.17 -19.08
CA ALA A 43 -32.33 -4.86 -19.58
C ALA A 43 -30.79 -4.83 -19.80
N THR A 44 -30.39 -4.73 -21.05
CA THR A 44 -29.03 -4.45 -21.49
C THR A 44 -28.59 -3.11 -20.91
N LEU A 45 -27.82 -3.14 -19.85
CA LEU A 45 -27.18 -1.95 -19.28
C LEU A 45 -26.03 -1.52 -20.22
N ARG A 46 -26.28 -0.48 -21.03
CA ARG A 46 -25.22 0.36 -21.58
C ARG A 46 -24.45 0.96 -20.39
N PRO A 47 -23.10 0.95 -20.40
CA PRO A 47 -22.36 1.72 -19.41
C PRO A 47 -22.71 3.20 -19.63
N ALA A 48 -23.38 3.81 -18.67
CA ALA A 48 -23.50 5.24 -18.59
C ALA A 48 -22.09 5.76 -18.27
N SER A 49 -21.45 6.38 -19.26
CA SER A 49 -20.33 7.27 -19.00
C SER A 49 -20.85 8.39 -18.11
N ALA A 50 -20.61 8.28 -16.81
CA ALA A 50 -20.72 9.38 -15.90
C ALA A 50 -19.60 10.37 -16.30
N SER A 51 -19.94 11.34 -17.15
CA SER A 51 -19.15 12.52 -17.32
C SER A 51 -19.17 13.23 -15.95
N SER A 52 -18.06 13.16 -15.23
CA SER A 52 -17.80 14.06 -14.13
C SER A 52 -18.06 15.49 -14.66
N PRO A 53 -18.73 16.36 -13.89
CA PRO A 53 -18.89 17.74 -14.32
C PRO A 53 -17.47 18.31 -14.53
N ASP A 54 -17.21 18.85 -15.72
CA ASP A 54 -16.02 19.64 -16.01
C ASP A 54 -16.03 20.87 -15.09
N ILE A 55 -15.45 20.74 -13.91
CA ILE A 55 -15.12 21.88 -13.06
C ILE A 55 -13.95 22.56 -13.76
N PRO A 56 -14.06 23.86 -14.09
CA PRO A 56 -12.98 24.55 -14.80
C PRO A 56 -11.68 24.44 -14.01
N PHE A 57 -10.63 24.06 -14.68
CA PHE A 57 -9.25 23.79 -14.19
C PHE A 57 -8.53 24.97 -13.53
N SER A 58 -9.26 26.03 -13.15
CA SER A 58 -8.70 27.31 -12.69
C SER A 58 -8.67 27.54 -11.19
N ASP A 59 -9.15 26.58 -10.37
CA ASP A 59 -9.38 26.84 -8.95
C ASP A 59 -8.31 26.25 -8.01
N TYR A 60 -7.27 25.58 -8.55
CA TYR A 60 -6.14 25.16 -7.73
C TYR A 60 -5.18 26.30 -7.48
N ASP A 61 -4.86 26.52 -6.21
CA ASP A 61 -3.87 27.52 -5.82
C ASP A 61 -2.48 26.90 -5.77
N SER A 62 -1.85 26.80 -6.95
CA SER A 62 -0.48 26.26 -7.06
C SER A 62 0.57 27.08 -6.31
N GLY A 63 0.32 28.37 -6.12
CA GLY A 63 1.18 29.24 -5.31
C GLY A 63 1.11 28.87 -3.83
N ALA A 64 -0.10 28.61 -3.32
CA ALA A 64 -0.30 28.13 -1.96
C ALA A 64 0.30 26.72 -1.76
N GLU A 65 0.15 25.82 -2.75
CA GLU A 65 0.78 24.47 -2.69
C GLU A 65 2.30 24.57 -2.59
N GLN A 66 2.94 25.40 -3.42
CA GLN A 66 4.38 25.60 -3.37
C GLN A 66 4.83 26.19 -2.03
N LEU A 67 4.12 27.19 -1.51
CA LEU A 67 4.43 27.78 -0.21
C LEU A 67 4.27 26.79 0.93
N LEU A 68 3.24 25.94 0.93
CA LEU A 68 3.05 24.87 1.92
C LEU A 68 4.19 23.85 1.89
N LEU A 69 4.71 23.49 0.71
CA LEU A 69 5.90 22.63 0.59
C LEU A 69 7.14 23.26 1.22
N GLU A 70 7.36 24.55 0.96
CA GLU A 70 8.50 25.30 1.51
C GLU A 70 8.41 25.39 3.04
N LEU A 71 7.25 25.76 3.58
CA LEU A 71 7.00 25.85 5.02
C LEU A 71 7.13 24.50 5.73
N ALA A 72 6.57 23.44 5.12
CA ALA A 72 6.73 22.07 5.64
C ALA A 72 8.22 21.69 5.71
N ASN A 73 8.97 21.93 4.63
CA ASN A 73 10.39 21.60 4.59
C ASN A 73 11.26 22.48 5.51
N GLN A 74 10.88 23.75 5.76
CA GLN A 74 11.54 24.59 6.78
C GLN A 74 11.31 24.02 8.19
N SER A 75 10.05 23.65 8.53
CA SER A 75 9.73 23.08 9.83
C SER A 75 10.42 21.72 10.05
N ARG A 76 10.50 20.90 9.00
CA ARG A 76 11.23 19.62 9.04
C ARG A 76 12.73 19.82 9.24
N ALA A 77 13.35 20.77 8.56
CA ALA A 77 14.76 21.10 8.76
C ALA A 77 15.05 21.56 10.19
N GLN A 78 14.17 22.37 10.79
CA GLN A 78 14.28 22.80 12.19
C GLN A 78 14.15 21.62 13.18
N ALA A 79 13.35 20.61 12.82
CA ALA A 79 13.15 19.39 13.61
C ALA A 79 14.19 18.28 13.32
N GLY A 80 15.10 18.48 12.37
CA GLY A 80 16.08 17.46 11.95
C GLY A 80 15.49 16.32 11.11
N ALA A 81 14.29 16.50 10.56
CA ALA A 81 13.65 15.52 9.68
C ALA A 81 14.09 15.72 8.21
N PRO A 82 14.20 14.65 7.40
CA PRO A 82 14.53 14.75 5.98
C PRO A 82 13.51 15.59 5.19
N ARG A 83 13.96 16.23 4.10
CA ARG A 83 13.07 16.98 3.21
C ARG A 83 12.05 16.08 2.54
N LEU A 84 10.84 16.62 2.33
CA LEU A 84 9.83 16.01 1.47
C LEU A 84 10.05 16.42 0.01
N THR A 85 9.89 15.46 -0.90
CA THR A 85 9.86 15.68 -2.34
C THR A 85 8.40 15.68 -2.80
N LEU A 86 8.02 16.65 -3.63
CA LEU A 86 6.68 16.71 -4.20
C LEU A 86 6.49 15.60 -5.24
N ASP A 87 5.42 14.79 -5.11
CA ASP A 87 4.98 13.85 -6.13
C ASP A 87 3.74 14.38 -6.84
N ALA A 88 3.80 14.44 -8.18
CA ALA A 88 2.71 14.96 -8.99
C ALA A 88 1.45 14.07 -8.96
N GLY A 89 1.62 12.75 -8.80
CA GLY A 89 0.52 11.81 -8.68
C GLY A 89 -0.22 12.00 -7.36
N MET A 90 0.51 12.02 -6.25
CA MET A 90 -0.07 12.29 -4.93
C MET A 90 -0.73 13.68 -4.89
N SER A 91 -0.14 14.70 -5.56
CA SER A 91 -0.78 16.02 -5.65
C SER A 91 -2.11 15.99 -6.42
N ARG A 92 -2.25 15.14 -7.44
CA ARG A 92 -3.55 14.94 -8.09
C ARG A 92 -4.58 14.32 -7.14
N ALA A 93 -4.20 13.34 -6.32
CA ALA A 93 -5.09 12.76 -5.31
C ALA A 93 -5.50 13.81 -4.26
N ALA A 94 -4.52 14.57 -3.73
CA ALA A 94 -4.76 15.63 -2.76
C ALA A 94 -5.68 16.73 -3.31
N ARG A 95 -5.50 17.15 -4.57
CA ARG A 95 -6.38 18.14 -5.23
C ARG A 95 -7.80 17.61 -5.38
N ALA A 96 -7.98 16.37 -5.83
CA ALA A 96 -9.30 15.77 -5.97
C ALA A 96 -10.03 15.69 -4.62
N HIS A 97 -9.34 15.38 -3.53
CA HIS A 97 -9.91 15.40 -2.18
C HIS A 97 -10.24 16.81 -1.71
N ALA A 98 -9.37 17.81 -1.99
CA ALA A 98 -9.64 19.20 -1.68
C ALA A 98 -10.88 19.75 -2.45
N GLU A 99 -11.07 19.34 -3.70
CA GLU A 99 -12.29 19.64 -4.48
C GLU A 99 -13.54 19.03 -3.84
N GLN A 100 -13.45 17.79 -3.38
CA GLN A 100 -14.56 17.13 -2.70
C GLN A 100 -14.90 17.84 -1.38
N MET A 101 -13.90 18.19 -0.55
CA MET A 101 -14.12 19.01 0.66
C MET A 101 -14.81 20.34 0.33
N PHE A 102 -14.40 21.00 -0.77
CA PHE A 102 -15.03 22.25 -1.22
C PHE A 102 -16.48 22.03 -1.68
N ALA A 103 -16.75 20.99 -2.48
CA ALA A 103 -18.08 20.68 -2.96
C ALA A 103 -19.06 20.36 -1.81
N GLU A 104 -18.61 19.57 -0.84
CA GLU A 104 -19.39 19.20 0.36
C GLU A 104 -19.40 20.33 1.42
N ARG A 105 -18.59 21.38 1.26
CA ARG A 105 -18.38 22.45 2.26
C ARG A 105 -18.04 21.92 3.65
N GLN A 106 -17.29 20.83 3.69
CA GLN A 106 -16.95 20.11 4.90
C GLN A 106 -15.46 19.74 4.93
N LEU A 107 -14.85 19.86 6.11
CA LEU A 107 -13.51 19.35 6.39
C LEU A 107 -13.65 17.87 6.83
N SER A 108 -13.07 16.97 6.07
CA SER A 108 -13.12 15.53 6.35
C SER A 108 -11.89 14.83 5.76
N HIS A 109 -11.46 13.74 6.39
CA HIS A 109 -10.46 12.83 5.82
C HIS A 109 -11.05 11.79 4.86
N GLN A 110 -12.38 11.57 4.92
CA GLN A 110 -13.08 10.56 4.16
C GLN A 110 -14.54 10.96 4.00
N PHE A 111 -15.06 10.86 2.79
CA PHE A 111 -16.49 11.02 2.49
C PHE A 111 -17.13 9.66 2.19
N ASP A 112 -18.45 9.58 2.32
CA ASP A 112 -19.21 8.39 1.96
C ASP A 112 -19.05 8.08 0.47
N GLY A 113 -18.62 6.85 0.15
CA GLY A 113 -18.37 6.41 -1.23
C GLY A 113 -17.04 6.86 -1.83
N GLU A 114 -16.27 7.69 -1.15
CA GLU A 114 -14.92 8.04 -1.58
C GLU A 114 -13.95 6.88 -1.31
N PRO A 115 -13.01 6.57 -2.24
CA PRO A 115 -11.94 5.60 -1.96
C PRO A 115 -11.08 6.06 -0.77
N SER A 116 -10.58 5.09 0.02
CA SER A 116 -9.66 5.38 1.12
C SER A 116 -8.38 6.05 0.65
N LEU A 117 -7.64 6.73 1.56
CA LEU A 117 -6.37 7.38 1.22
C LEU A 117 -5.42 6.45 0.45
N PRO A 118 -5.12 5.19 0.88
CA PRO A 118 -4.27 4.29 0.10
C PRO A 118 -4.81 4.03 -1.32
N GLN A 119 -6.12 3.91 -1.48
CA GLN A 119 -6.75 3.70 -2.79
C GLN A 119 -6.68 4.96 -3.67
N ARG A 120 -6.90 6.17 -3.10
CA ARG A 120 -6.74 7.44 -3.82
C ARG A 120 -5.31 7.61 -4.32
N LEU A 121 -4.32 7.35 -3.46
CA LEU A 121 -2.91 7.42 -3.81
C LEU A 121 -2.54 6.38 -4.86
N ALA A 122 -2.96 5.12 -4.68
CA ALA A 122 -2.70 4.04 -5.62
C ALA A 122 -3.27 4.32 -7.02
N ALA A 123 -4.43 4.97 -7.11
CA ALA A 123 -5.03 5.35 -8.39
C ALA A 123 -4.27 6.51 -9.08
N ALA A 124 -3.62 7.38 -8.30
CA ALA A 124 -3.04 8.62 -8.81
C ALA A 124 -1.52 8.58 -9.03
N THR A 125 -0.77 7.73 -8.29
CA THR A 125 0.69 7.62 -8.43
C THR A 125 1.15 6.19 -8.68
N SER A 126 2.31 6.03 -9.34
CA SER A 126 2.98 4.72 -9.50
C SER A 126 3.98 4.43 -8.38
N ILE A 127 4.23 5.37 -7.46
CA ILE A 127 5.17 5.19 -6.36
C ILE A 127 4.67 4.04 -5.46
N GLN A 128 5.59 3.18 -5.05
CA GLN A 128 5.33 2.17 -4.03
C GLN A 128 5.49 2.82 -2.65
N LEU A 129 4.44 2.77 -1.84
CA LEU A 129 4.40 3.33 -0.49
C LEU A 129 4.24 2.21 0.54
N ASP A 130 4.96 2.29 1.66
CA ASP A 130 4.78 1.43 2.83
C ASP A 130 4.18 2.16 4.04
N GLN A 131 4.16 3.48 3.99
CA GLN A 131 3.49 4.34 4.97
C GLN A 131 2.85 5.52 4.26
N GLU A 132 1.67 5.90 4.71
CA GLU A 132 0.94 7.08 4.27
C GLU A 132 0.29 7.81 5.44
N GLY A 133 -0.02 9.09 5.24
CA GLY A 133 -0.74 9.93 6.19
C GLY A 133 -1.31 11.16 5.51
N GLU A 134 -2.33 11.74 6.10
CA GLU A 134 -3.00 12.90 5.54
C GLU A 134 -3.20 13.99 6.59
N ASN A 135 -3.02 15.22 6.18
CA ASN A 135 -3.49 16.41 6.89
C ASN A 135 -4.51 17.13 6.03
N VAL A 136 -5.61 17.55 6.64
CA VAL A 136 -6.60 18.44 6.01
C VAL A 136 -6.80 19.69 6.85
N ALA A 137 -6.98 20.83 6.19
CA ALA A 137 -7.24 22.11 6.86
C ALA A 137 -8.15 23.00 6.03
N LEU A 138 -8.83 23.91 6.72
CA LEU A 138 -9.58 25.02 6.12
C LEU A 138 -9.09 26.32 6.77
N ASP A 139 -8.44 27.16 5.97
CA ASP A 139 -7.81 28.38 6.48
C ASP A 139 -7.95 29.56 5.50
N PHE A 140 -7.44 30.73 5.86
CA PHE A 140 -7.49 31.95 5.03
C PHE A 140 -6.32 32.03 4.05
N ASP A 141 -5.15 31.57 4.46
CA ASP A 141 -3.92 31.55 3.66
C ASP A 141 -3.04 30.35 4.03
N ALA A 142 -2.01 30.10 3.23
CA ALA A 142 -1.12 28.95 3.38
C ALA A 142 -0.27 29.03 4.65
N GLU A 143 0.18 30.23 5.03
CA GLU A 143 0.97 30.46 6.24
C GLU A 143 0.19 30.13 7.50
N LYS A 144 -1.06 30.61 7.60
CA LYS A 144 -1.93 30.30 8.74
C LYS A 144 -2.32 28.83 8.77
N GLY A 145 -2.65 28.26 7.60
CA GLY A 145 -2.92 26.83 7.47
C GLY A 145 -1.76 26.01 8.00
N HIS A 146 -0.53 26.30 7.59
CA HIS A 146 0.66 25.63 8.10
C HIS A 146 0.85 25.84 9.62
N GLN A 147 0.68 27.09 10.11
CA GLN A 147 0.80 27.37 11.55
C GLN A 147 -0.22 26.59 12.38
N HIS A 148 -1.48 26.53 11.96
CA HIS A 148 -2.53 25.78 12.66
C HIS A 148 -2.28 24.27 12.63
N LEU A 149 -1.82 23.71 11.50
CA LEU A 149 -1.38 22.33 11.41
C LEU A 149 -0.21 22.04 12.36
N MET A 150 0.77 22.93 12.47
CA MET A 150 1.89 22.80 13.39
C MET A 150 1.51 22.93 14.87
N LEU A 151 0.44 23.66 15.19
CA LEU A 151 -0.11 23.78 16.55
C LEU A 151 -0.94 22.56 16.96
N SER A 152 -1.45 21.79 16.01
CA SER A 152 -2.24 20.59 16.25
C SER A 152 -1.33 19.36 16.37
N PRO A 153 -1.28 18.66 17.52
CA PRO A 153 -0.34 17.55 17.73
C PRO A 153 -0.42 16.43 16.69
N PRO A 154 -1.60 15.93 16.24
CA PRO A 154 -1.67 14.89 15.23
C PRO A 154 -1.19 15.36 13.86
N HIS A 155 -1.55 16.58 13.43
CA HIS A 155 -1.12 17.12 12.14
C HIS A 155 0.39 17.42 12.13
N ARG A 156 0.89 17.97 13.24
CA ARG A 156 2.33 18.19 13.42
C ARG A 156 3.11 16.86 13.37
N ALA A 157 2.57 15.78 13.95
CA ALA A 157 3.20 14.48 13.90
C ALA A 157 3.36 13.99 12.44
N ASN A 158 2.36 14.17 11.58
CA ASN A 158 2.48 13.88 10.15
C ASN A 158 3.51 14.78 9.47
N LEU A 159 3.42 16.10 9.66
CA LEU A 159 4.35 17.07 9.07
C LEU A 159 5.82 16.77 9.40
N LEU A 160 6.11 16.33 10.63
CA LEU A 160 7.46 16.11 11.12
C LEU A 160 7.87 14.63 11.15
N ASN A 161 7.04 13.70 10.68
CA ASN A 161 7.37 12.28 10.66
C ASN A 161 8.64 12.04 9.82
N PRO A 162 9.76 11.59 10.43
CA PRO A 162 11.02 11.43 9.71
C PRO A 162 11.01 10.29 8.69
N ALA A 163 10.04 9.38 8.77
CA ALA A 163 9.88 8.31 7.79
C ALA A 163 9.34 8.82 6.44
N TYR A 164 8.51 9.87 6.43
CA TYR A 164 7.99 10.38 5.17
C TYR A 164 9.07 11.09 4.35
N ASN A 165 9.12 10.79 3.05
CA ASN A 165 10.08 11.35 2.09
C ASN A 165 9.40 11.98 0.86
N VAL A 166 8.09 11.73 0.66
CA VAL A 166 7.28 12.31 -0.41
C VAL A 166 6.00 12.95 0.12
N VAL A 167 5.47 13.91 -0.63
CA VAL A 167 4.21 14.57 -0.32
C VAL A 167 3.46 14.92 -1.59
N GLY A 168 2.14 14.81 -1.57
CA GLY A 168 1.20 15.43 -2.50
C GLY A 168 0.52 16.62 -1.83
N LEU A 169 0.33 17.71 -2.57
CA LEU A 169 -0.36 18.89 -2.08
C LEU A 169 -1.53 19.23 -2.99
N GLY A 170 -2.67 19.51 -2.37
CA GLY A 170 -3.87 19.97 -3.05
C GLY A 170 -4.46 21.15 -2.31
N VAL A 171 -4.64 22.28 -3.00
CA VAL A 171 -5.25 23.49 -2.44
C VAL A 171 -6.32 24.01 -3.38
N VAL A 172 -7.56 24.09 -2.89
CA VAL A 172 -8.68 24.72 -3.59
C VAL A 172 -9.06 26.02 -2.89
N ARG A 173 -9.07 27.11 -3.67
CA ARG A 173 -9.46 28.43 -3.18
C ARG A 173 -10.97 28.66 -3.36
N SER A 174 -11.64 29.08 -2.30
CA SER A 174 -13.04 29.46 -2.31
C SER A 174 -13.22 30.80 -1.58
N GLY A 175 -13.32 31.89 -2.32
CA GLY A 175 -13.37 33.25 -1.76
C GLY A 175 -12.10 33.55 -0.96
N ASP A 176 -12.28 33.80 0.33
CA ASP A 176 -11.21 34.06 1.29
C ASP A 176 -10.70 32.82 2.03
N ARG A 177 -11.10 31.60 1.60
CA ARG A 177 -10.74 30.34 2.26
C ARG A 177 -9.96 29.44 1.33
N LEU A 178 -9.07 28.63 1.92
CA LEU A 178 -8.33 27.54 1.28
C LEU A 178 -8.73 26.21 1.91
N TYR A 179 -9.19 25.26 1.08
CA TYR A 179 -9.27 23.85 1.42
C TYR A 179 -7.92 23.24 1.11
N ILE A 180 -7.22 22.77 2.14
CA ILE A 180 -5.83 22.31 2.08
C ILE A 180 -5.79 20.82 2.36
N VAL A 181 -5.11 20.05 1.50
CA VAL A 181 -4.80 18.64 1.69
C VAL A 181 -3.30 18.44 1.54
N GLN A 182 -2.71 17.69 2.46
CA GLN A 182 -1.31 17.24 2.43
C GLN A 182 -1.29 15.73 2.58
N ASP A 183 -1.03 15.02 1.49
CA ASP A 183 -0.88 13.56 1.46
C ASP A 183 0.60 13.21 1.60
N PHE A 184 0.99 12.63 2.72
CA PHE A 184 2.37 12.21 2.99
C PHE A 184 2.57 10.74 2.64
N GLY A 185 3.81 10.37 2.30
CA GLY A 185 4.18 8.99 2.08
C GLY A 185 5.65 8.70 2.33
N HIS A 186 5.95 7.43 2.64
CA HIS A 186 7.28 6.88 2.54
C HIS A 186 7.37 6.11 1.23
N ALA A 187 8.04 6.70 0.25
CA ALA A 187 8.29 6.08 -1.04
C ALA A 187 9.45 5.10 -0.93
N LEU A 188 9.20 3.86 -1.34
CA LEU A 188 10.21 2.81 -1.41
C LEU A 188 11.02 2.90 -2.72
N PRO A 189 12.25 2.38 -2.73
CA PRO A 189 13.02 2.24 -3.95
C PRO A 189 12.30 1.35 -4.97
N ASN A 190 12.34 1.74 -6.23
CA ASN A 190 11.82 0.92 -7.32
C ASN A 190 12.91 -0.04 -7.80
N TYR A 191 12.71 -1.33 -7.57
CA TYR A 191 13.63 -2.39 -7.99
C TYR A 191 13.13 -3.09 -9.25
N SER A 192 14.03 -3.43 -10.16
CA SER A 192 13.75 -4.36 -11.25
C SER A 192 13.44 -5.77 -10.70
N PRO A 193 12.72 -6.61 -11.46
CA PRO A 193 12.44 -7.99 -11.02
C PRO A 193 13.71 -8.80 -10.68
N ALA A 194 14.82 -8.54 -11.37
CA ALA A 194 16.09 -9.19 -11.08
C ALA A 194 16.67 -8.74 -9.74
N GLU A 195 16.69 -7.43 -9.47
CA GLU A 195 17.15 -6.88 -8.19
C GLU A 195 16.33 -7.38 -7.00
N VAL A 196 15.01 -7.51 -7.17
CA VAL A 196 14.14 -8.09 -6.12
C VAL A 196 14.56 -9.52 -5.80
N LYS A 197 14.75 -10.36 -6.81
CA LYS A 197 15.21 -11.75 -6.63
C LYS A 197 16.61 -11.81 -6.00
N ASP A 198 17.50 -10.91 -6.38
CA ASP A 198 18.87 -10.85 -5.83
C ASP A 198 18.85 -10.45 -4.35
N LYS A 199 18.00 -9.49 -3.96
CA LYS A 199 17.83 -9.10 -2.55
C LYS A 199 17.28 -10.23 -1.69
N ILE A 200 16.24 -10.94 -2.18
CA ILE A 200 15.69 -12.12 -1.49
C ILE A 200 16.74 -13.22 -1.39
N ALA A 201 17.46 -13.49 -2.48
CA ALA A 201 18.52 -14.49 -2.48
C ALA A 201 19.65 -14.15 -1.48
N ALA A 202 20.07 -12.89 -1.43
CA ALA A 202 21.04 -12.42 -0.45
C ALA A 202 20.54 -12.61 0.98
N ALA A 203 19.26 -12.31 1.27
CA ALA A 203 18.66 -12.54 2.58
C ALA A 203 18.62 -14.04 2.95
N VAL A 204 18.30 -14.93 2.00
CA VAL A 204 18.36 -16.40 2.19
C VAL A 204 19.77 -16.85 2.55
N LEU A 205 20.78 -16.42 1.82
CA LEU A 205 22.17 -16.77 2.06
C LEU A 205 22.69 -16.19 3.41
N GLN A 206 22.24 -14.99 3.77
CA GLN A 206 22.57 -14.38 5.06
C GLN A 206 22.04 -15.23 6.23
N VAL A 207 20.78 -15.69 6.18
CA VAL A 207 20.22 -16.58 7.19
C VAL A 207 21.03 -17.88 7.31
N ARG A 208 21.42 -18.48 6.18
CA ARG A 208 22.27 -19.68 6.17
C ARG A 208 23.63 -19.45 6.84
N HIS A 209 24.27 -18.32 6.51
CA HIS A 209 25.53 -17.91 7.12
C HIS A 209 25.39 -17.72 8.65
N ASP A 210 24.36 -16.99 9.09
CA ASP A 210 24.14 -16.67 10.51
C ASP A 210 23.80 -17.90 11.33
N THR A 211 23.13 -18.88 10.72
CA THR A 211 22.82 -20.19 11.32
C THR A 211 23.94 -21.23 11.13
N LYS A 212 25.08 -20.84 10.56
CA LYS A 212 26.27 -21.67 10.31
C LYS A 212 25.93 -22.92 9.46
N GLN A 213 25.04 -22.77 8.49
CA GLN A 213 24.67 -23.82 7.56
C GLN A 213 25.44 -23.68 6.25
N PRO A 214 25.68 -24.76 5.48
CA PRO A 214 26.26 -24.69 4.15
C PRO A 214 25.44 -23.78 3.23
N GLU A 215 26.13 -23.07 2.32
CA GLU A 215 25.44 -22.29 1.30
C GLU A 215 24.55 -23.13 0.40
N LEU A 216 23.42 -22.55 -0.03
CA LEU A 216 22.52 -23.18 -0.97
C LEU A 216 22.84 -22.74 -2.40
N ALA A 217 22.78 -23.67 -3.35
CA ALA A 217 22.88 -23.33 -4.75
C ALA A 217 21.59 -22.62 -5.21
N ARG A 218 21.71 -21.38 -5.71
CA ARG A 218 20.58 -20.69 -6.33
C ARG A 218 20.28 -21.31 -7.69
N ARG A 219 19.00 -21.57 -7.97
CA ARG A 219 18.52 -22.09 -9.26
C ARG A 219 17.41 -21.20 -9.82
N ASP A 220 17.32 -21.10 -11.12
CA ASP A 220 16.21 -20.43 -11.79
C ASP A 220 15.08 -21.46 -12.02
N LEU A 221 13.88 -21.10 -11.59
CA LEU A 221 12.68 -21.92 -11.74
C LEU A 221 11.53 -21.04 -12.21
N SER A 222 11.24 -21.02 -13.50
CA SER A 222 10.15 -20.23 -14.07
C SER A 222 8.77 -20.54 -13.47
N ALA A 223 8.58 -21.78 -13.02
CA ALA A 223 7.36 -22.18 -12.33
C ALA A 223 7.16 -21.45 -11.00
N ALA A 224 8.23 -21.01 -10.33
CA ALA A 224 8.12 -20.21 -9.12
C ALA A 224 7.61 -18.78 -9.41
N ASP A 225 8.04 -18.17 -10.52
CA ASP A 225 7.51 -16.87 -10.97
C ASP A 225 6.04 -16.99 -11.37
N ALA A 226 5.68 -18.04 -12.13
CA ALA A 226 4.29 -18.29 -12.50
C ALA A 226 3.39 -18.48 -11.26
N ALA A 227 3.90 -19.18 -10.23
CA ALA A 227 3.18 -19.36 -8.98
C ALA A 227 3.03 -18.03 -8.21
N ALA A 228 4.08 -17.19 -8.14
CA ALA A 228 4.01 -15.88 -7.53
C ALA A 228 2.98 -14.97 -8.24
N CYS A 229 2.98 -14.93 -9.58
CA CYS A 229 2.01 -14.15 -10.34
C CYS A 229 0.58 -14.70 -10.22
N SER A 230 0.40 -16.03 -10.07
CA SER A 230 -0.93 -16.60 -9.83
C SER A 230 -1.50 -16.20 -8.46
N MET A 231 -0.66 -16.04 -7.44
CA MET A 231 -1.08 -15.51 -6.13
C MET A 231 -1.50 -14.04 -6.25
N ALA A 232 -0.71 -13.23 -6.97
CA ALA A 232 -1.02 -11.82 -7.22
C ALA A 232 -2.36 -11.65 -7.96
N GLN A 233 -2.61 -12.45 -8.99
CA GLN A 233 -3.87 -12.43 -9.75
C GLN A 233 -5.09 -12.85 -8.92
N ALA A 234 -4.89 -13.79 -8.00
CA ALA A 234 -5.96 -14.28 -7.12
C ALA A 234 -6.11 -13.47 -5.83
N ASP A 235 -5.24 -12.48 -5.61
CA ASP A 235 -5.12 -11.68 -4.37
C ASP A 235 -5.09 -12.56 -3.11
N LYS A 236 -4.39 -13.71 -3.19
CA LYS A 236 -4.25 -14.65 -2.07
C LYS A 236 -3.05 -15.57 -2.21
N LEU A 237 -2.51 -16.02 -1.08
CA LEU A 237 -1.48 -17.07 -1.01
C LEU A 237 -2.07 -18.46 -1.30
N GLY A 238 -1.24 -19.42 -1.68
CA GLY A 238 -1.64 -20.83 -1.76
C GLY A 238 -2.52 -21.18 -2.98
N THR A 239 -2.19 -20.70 -4.17
CA THR A 239 -2.88 -21.05 -5.42
C THR A 239 -2.50 -22.44 -5.96
N SER A 240 -3.23 -22.94 -6.97
CA SER A 240 -2.92 -24.24 -7.61
C SER A 240 -1.46 -24.39 -8.06
N PRO A 241 -0.82 -23.39 -8.73
CA PRO A 241 0.59 -23.48 -9.09
C PRO A 241 1.53 -23.62 -7.88
N VAL A 242 1.22 -22.98 -6.75
CA VAL A 242 1.96 -23.16 -5.49
C VAL A 242 1.84 -24.61 -4.98
N HIS A 243 0.64 -25.17 -4.98
CA HIS A 243 0.43 -26.56 -4.56
C HIS A 243 1.14 -27.57 -5.48
N GLN A 244 1.26 -27.29 -6.77
CA GLN A 244 2.02 -28.12 -7.71
C GLN A 244 3.53 -28.08 -7.40
N LEU A 245 4.07 -26.91 -7.07
CA LEU A 245 5.46 -26.77 -6.61
C LEU A 245 5.71 -27.52 -5.30
N ALA A 246 4.78 -27.44 -4.35
CA ALA A 246 4.88 -28.10 -3.05
C ALA A 246 4.88 -29.65 -3.11
N GLN A 247 4.57 -30.25 -4.26
CA GLN A 247 4.71 -31.69 -4.47
C GLN A 247 6.19 -32.13 -4.63
N ARG A 248 7.09 -31.19 -4.94
CA ARG A 248 8.51 -31.47 -5.23
C ARG A 248 9.47 -30.72 -4.32
N TYR A 249 9.06 -29.57 -3.81
CA TYR A 249 9.88 -28.65 -3.04
C TYR A 249 9.23 -28.32 -1.70
N THR A 250 10.02 -27.95 -0.72
CA THR A 250 9.50 -27.21 0.43
C THR A 250 9.25 -25.77 -0.03
N VAL A 251 8.01 -25.30 0.07
CA VAL A 251 7.62 -23.99 -0.47
C VAL A 251 7.20 -23.05 0.65
N LEU A 252 7.82 -21.86 0.67
CA LEU A 252 7.40 -20.75 1.50
C LEU A 252 6.80 -19.66 0.59
N THR A 253 5.58 -19.22 0.92
CA THR A 253 4.90 -18.14 0.21
C THR A 253 4.59 -17.00 1.17
N TYR A 254 4.81 -15.77 0.71
CA TYR A 254 4.53 -14.56 1.50
C TYR A 254 4.39 -13.33 0.59
N THR A 255 3.91 -12.23 1.17
CA THR A 255 3.95 -10.91 0.57
C THR A 255 4.93 -10.02 1.34
N SER A 256 5.64 -9.13 0.65
CA SER A 256 6.55 -8.17 1.28
C SER A 256 6.67 -6.90 0.45
N LEU A 257 6.78 -5.76 1.13
CA LEU A 257 7.20 -4.49 0.55
C LEU A 257 8.73 -4.36 0.51
N HIS A 258 9.42 -5.14 1.34
CA HIS A 258 10.87 -5.10 1.55
C HIS A 258 11.48 -6.45 1.13
N PRO A 259 11.99 -6.56 -0.12
CA PRO A 259 12.53 -7.84 -0.62
C PRO A 259 13.76 -8.34 0.14
N GLU A 260 14.46 -7.47 0.89
CA GLU A 260 15.57 -7.84 1.76
C GLU A 260 15.12 -8.47 3.09
N ALA A 261 13.85 -8.37 3.46
CA ALA A 261 13.31 -8.92 4.70
C ALA A 261 12.55 -10.23 4.45
N LEU A 262 13.05 -11.32 5.03
CA LEU A 262 12.34 -12.59 5.04
C LEU A 262 11.36 -12.66 6.22
N PRO A 263 10.25 -13.42 6.10
CA PRO A 263 9.34 -13.64 7.22
C PRO A 263 10.03 -14.43 8.35
N GLU A 264 9.58 -14.20 9.58
CA GLU A 264 10.22 -14.74 10.80
C GLU A 264 10.42 -16.27 10.77
N ASN A 265 9.45 -17.01 10.21
CA ASN A 265 9.54 -18.47 10.11
C ASN A 265 10.52 -18.95 9.01
N ALA A 266 11.00 -18.09 8.12
CA ALA A 266 11.97 -18.47 7.10
C ALA A 266 13.27 -19.00 7.72
N SER A 267 13.73 -18.42 8.83
CA SER A 267 14.94 -18.82 9.52
C SER A 267 14.88 -20.30 9.97
N HIS A 268 13.74 -20.76 10.47
CA HIS A 268 13.55 -22.15 10.86
C HIS A 268 13.65 -23.10 9.66
N LEU A 269 12.98 -22.80 8.56
CA LEU A 269 13.04 -23.60 7.34
C LEU A 269 14.45 -23.63 6.73
N LEU A 270 15.08 -22.47 6.66
CA LEU A 270 16.42 -22.30 6.10
C LEU A 270 17.54 -22.89 6.97
N SER A 271 17.28 -23.21 8.23
CA SER A 271 18.26 -23.90 9.11
C SER A 271 18.35 -25.40 8.89
N SER A 272 17.52 -25.99 8.03
CA SER A 272 17.56 -27.42 7.75
C SER A 272 18.86 -27.83 7.04
N LEU A 273 19.50 -28.90 7.54
CA LEU A 273 20.74 -29.47 6.99
C LEU A 273 20.54 -30.19 5.64
N ASN A 274 19.29 -30.56 5.34
CA ASN A 274 18.98 -31.37 4.14
C ASN A 274 18.68 -30.50 2.90
N LEU A 275 18.86 -29.18 3.01
CA LEU A 275 18.66 -28.27 1.88
C LEU A 275 19.96 -28.12 1.09
N HIS A 276 19.87 -28.18 -0.23
CA HIS A 276 20.99 -28.09 -1.17
C HIS A 276 20.85 -26.93 -2.14
N SER A 277 19.61 -26.58 -2.49
CA SER A 277 19.35 -25.51 -3.46
C SER A 277 18.07 -24.73 -3.13
N PHE A 278 17.94 -23.53 -3.72
CA PHE A 278 16.73 -22.73 -3.62
C PHE A 278 16.46 -22.00 -4.93
N SER A 279 15.19 -21.64 -5.12
CA SER A 279 14.78 -20.72 -6.17
C SER A 279 13.82 -19.65 -5.62
N VAL A 280 13.85 -18.48 -6.24
CA VAL A 280 13.04 -17.32 -5.88
C VAL A 280 12.13 -16.96 -7.05
N GLY A 281 10.83 -17.09 -6.86
CA GLY A 281 9.81 -16.56 -7.77
C GLY A 281 9.21 -15.28 -7.18
N THR A 282 9.03 -14.26 -8.02
CA THR A 282 8.46 -12.98 -7.58
C THR A 282 7.48 -12.43 -8.59
N CYS A 283 6.46 -11.73 -8.10
CA CYS A 283 5.54 -10.93 -8.89
C CYS A 283 5.15 -9.68 -8.11
N TYR A 284 5.40 -8.48 -8.66
CA TYR A 284 4.87 -7.26 -8.09
C TYR A 284 3.49 -6.99 -8.65
N SER A 285 2.53 -6.70 -7.78
CA SER A 285 1.18 -6.34 -8.21
C SER A 285 0.49 -5.42 -7.20
N ARG A 286 -0.36 -4.55 -7.73
CA ARG A 286 -1.39 -3.84 -6.97
C ARG A 286 -2.65 -4.68 -7.02
N THR A 287 -3.26 -4.91 -5.87
CA THR A 287 -4.46 -5.72 -5.71
C THR A 287 -5.47 -4.98 -4.84
N GLU A 288 -6.64 -5.55 -4.63
CA GLU A 288 -7.63 -4.98 -3.72
C GLU A 288 -7.08 -4.95 -2.28
N THR A 289 -6.41 -6.03 -1.86
CA THR A 289 -5.78 -6.13 -0.53
C THR A 289 -4.58 -5.18 -0.37
N TYR A 290 -3.82 -4.95 -1.45
CA TYR A 290 -2.60 -4.13 -1.46
C TYR A 290 -2.68 -3.03 -2.54
N PRO A 291 -3.44 -1.95 -2.32
CA PRO A 291 -3.67 -0.92 -3.33
C PRO A 291 -2.39 -0.23 -3.82
N THR A 292 -1.43 0.01 -2.94
CA THR A 292 -0.12 0.62 -3.27
C THR A 292 0.88 -0.37 -3.86
N GLY A 293 0.53 -1.68 -3.89
CA GLY A 293 1.32 -2.75 -4.47
C GLY A 293 2.23 -3.45 -3.46
N VAL A 294 2.55 -4.72 -3.75
CA VAL A 294 3.38 -5.58 -2.91
C VAL A 294 4.08 -6.62 -3.79
N TYR A 295 5.23 -7.13 -3.36
CA TYR A 295 5.86 -8.31 -3.94
C TYR A 295 5.20 -9.57 -3.40
N TRP A 296 4.70 -10.42 -4.30
CA TRP A 296 4.28 -11.79 -4.02
C TRP A 296 5.48 -12.69 -4.23
N VAL A 297 5.85 -13.46 -3.23
CA VAL A 297 7.10 -14.23 -3.23
C VAL A 297 6.82 -15.71 -3.04
N VAL A 298 7.50 -16.52 -3.84
CA VAL A 298 7.59 -17.98 -3.72
C VAL A 298 9.05 -18.34 -3.56
N LEU A 299 9.41 -18.87 -2.40
CA LEU A 299 10.71 -19.46 -2.14
C LEU A 299 10.55 -20.99 -2.16
N SER A 300 11.19 -21.64 -3.13
CA SER A 300 11.20 -23.09 -3.24
C SER A 300 12.56 -23.64 -2.78
N LEU A 301 12.57 -24.60 -1.88
CA LEU A 301 13.74 -25.18 -1.24
C LEU A 301 13.81 -26.68 -1.57
N ASP A 302 15.03 -27.19 -1.89
CA ASP A 302 15.31 -28.56 -2.27
C ASP A 302 16.50 -29.14 -1.48
#